data_625ffcca033dd3b8ce653fbded576ce0
#
_entry.id   625ffcca033dd3b8ce653fbded576ce0
#
_cell.length_a   1.000
_cell.length_b   1.000
_cell.length_c   1.000
_cell.angle_alpha   90.00
_cell.angle_beta   90.00
_cell.angle_gamma   90.00
#
_symmetry.space_group_name_H-M   'P 1'
#
loop_
_entity.id
_entity.type
_entity.pdbx_description
1 polymer ?
#
loop_
_entity_poly.entity_id
_entity_poly.type
_entity_poly.pdbx_seq_one_letter_code
_entity_poly.pdbx_strand_id
1 'polypeptide(L)'
;MDMIQEKTYESIYYQLWELSQRYKTFTQFRVIGKSHDDRMIPMLEIGTGDTCIFCVAGFSGVDWMMSDRLTEVTMELCRNYECGWMVKEFYEVKKLLDTTRLCIIPVVNPDGYEICRRGYGAVRNPIFRQMLKMQDIPCDEFVCNARGMNPVLNFPTSFSSRKKIHQQPASANETRALIRIFQEYGGRGLL
;
A
#
# COMPACT_ATOMS: atom_id res chain seq x y z
N MET A 1 -17.12 -12.00 23.03
CA MET A 1 -16.06 -10.96 23.08
C MET A 1 -15.08 -11.36 21.99
N ASP A 2 -15.41 -10.98 20.75
CA ASP A 2 -14.57 -11.31 19.61
C ASP A 2 -13.22 -10.63 19.83
N MET A 3 -12.17 -11.44 19.97
CA MET A 3 -10.82 -10.92 19.92
C MET A 3 -10.66 -10.26 18.55
N ILE A 4 -10.63 -8.93 18.51
CA ILE A 4 -10.27 -8.17 17.32
C ILE A 4 -8.86 -8.66 16.98
N GLN A 5 -8.77 -9.56 16.01
CA GLN A 5 -7.49 -10.07 15.55
C GLN A 5 -6.71 -8.86 15.03
N GLU A 6 -5.64 -8.52 15.70
CA GLU A 6 -4.84 -7.35 15.38
C GLU A 6 -4.30 -7.51 13.95
N LYS A 7 -4.81 -6.68 13.03
CA LYS A 7 -4.38 -6.72 11.63
C LYS A 7 -2.90 -6.35 11.56
N THR A 8 -2.12 -7.14 10.88
CA THR A 8 -0.70 -6.91 10.61
C THR A 8 -0.50 -6.64 9.13
N TYR A 9 0.64 -6.08 8.77
CA TYR A 9 1.03 -5.96 7.36
C TYR A 9 1.00 -7.34 6.66
N GLU A 10 1.49 -8.38 7.32
CA GLU A 10 1.48 -9.73 6.79
C GLU A 10 0.05 -10.21 6.47
N SER A 11 -0.93 -9.85 7.29
CA SER A 11 -2.34 -10.20 7.01
C SER A 11 -2.85 -9.54 5.74
N ILE A 12 -2.51 -8.26 5.48
CA ILE A 12 -2.85 -7.56 4.24
C ILE A 12 -2.19 -8.27 3.04
N TYR A 13 -0.89 -8.56 3.15
CA TYR A 13 -0.13 -9.24 2.09
C TYR A 13 -0.76 -10.58 1.69
N TYR A 14 -1.04 -11.44 2.67
CA TYR A 14 -1.61 -12.75 2.42
C TYR A 14 -3.06 -12.69 1.94
N GLN A 15 -3.88 -11.76 2.44
CA GLN A 15 -5.24 -11.55 1.94
C GLN A 15 -5.25 -11.21 0.45
N LEU A 16 -4.38 -10.30 -0.01
CA LEU A 16 -4.28 -9.98 -1.43
C LEU A 16 -3.78 -11.17 -2.26
N TRP A 17 -2.82 -11.90 -1.74
CA TRP A 17 -2.33 -13.11 -2.40
C TRP A 17 -3.43 -14.17 -2.52
N GLU A 18 -4.17 -14.44 -1.45
CA GLU A 18 -5.30 -15.38 -1.43
C GLU A 18 -6.40 -14.97 -2.40
N LEU A 19 -6.74 -13.69 -2.48
CA LEU A 19 -7.69 -13.17 -3.47
C LEU A 19 -7.24 -13.51 -4.89
N SER A 20 -5.96 -13.37 -5.19
CA SER A 20 -5.43 -13.72 -6.51
C SER A 20 -5.47 -15.21 -6.79
N GLN A 21 -5.34 -16.06 -5.78
CA GLN A 21 -5.48 -17.52 -5.95
C GLN A 21 -6.93 -17.94 -6.14
N ARG A 22 -7.87 -17.24 -5.48
CA ARG A 22 -9.30 -17.51 -5.58
C ARG A 22 -9.90 -17.00 -6.88
N TYR A 23 -9.53 -15.81 -7.32
CA TYR A 23 -10.14 -15.08 -8.44
C TYR A 23 -9.23 -14.96 -9.66
N LYS A 24 -8.53 -16.03 -10.02
CA LYS A 24 -7.47 -16.07 -11.07
C LYS A 24 -7.88 -15.52 -12.43
N THR A 25 -9.15 -15.53 -12.76
CA THR A 25 -9.65 -15.13 -14.08
C THR A 25 -9.66 -13.63 -14.31
N PHE A 26 -9.70 -12.83 -13.23
CA PHE A 26 -9.77 -11.37 -13.30
C PHE A 26 -8.88 -10.64 -12.28
N THR A 27 -8.03 -11.37 -11.57
CA THR A 27 -7.07 -10.76 -10.64
C THR A 27 -5.65 -11.22 -10.90
N GLN A 28 -4.68 -10.32 -10.63
CA GLN A 28 -3.26 -10.63 -10.69
C GLN A 28 -2.54 -10.01 -9.49
N PHE A 29 -1.83 -10.84 -8.72
CA PHE A 29 -1.00 -10.37 -7.61
C PHE A 29 0.43 -10.08 -8.07
N ARG A 30 0.98 -8.95 -7.62
CA ARG A 30 2.36 -8.56 -7.89
C ARG A 30 3.02 -8.00 -6.63
N VAL A 31 4.33 -8.15 -6.55
CA VAL A 31 5.17 -7.41 -5.60
C VAL A 31 5.89 -6.32 -6.38
N ILE A 32 5.57 -5.06 -6.09
CA ILE A 32 6.11 -3.91 -6.84
C ILE A 32 7.44 -3.41 -6.29
N GLY A 33 7.81 -3.81 -5.09
CA GLY A 33 9.07 -3.43 -4.45
C GLY A 33 9.20 -3.98 -3.03
N LYS A 34 10.22 -3.48 -2.34
CA LYS A 34 10.48 -3.77 -0.93
C LYS A 34 10.68 -2.46 -0.17
N SER A 35 10.24 -2.41 1.08
CA SER A 35 10.56 -1.34 2.01
C SER A 35 12.03 -1.36 2.44
N HIS A 36 12.45 -0.39 3.24
CA HIS A 36 13.80 -0.37 3.80
C HIS A 36 14.05 -1.47 4.86
N ASP A 37 13.00 -2.04 5.43
CA ASP A 37 13.07 -3.14 6.40
C ASP A 37 12.68 -4.50 5.76
N ASP A 38 12.88 -4.62 4.44
CA ASP A 38 12.67 -5.83 3.62
C ASP A 38 11.24 -6.39 3.62
N ARG A 39 10.22 -5.55 3.87
CA ARG A 39 8.83 -5.92 3.66
C ARG A 39 8.44 -5.72 2.21
N MET A 40 7.75 -6.70 1.63
CA MET A 40 7.25 -6.61 0.24
C MET A 40 6.15 -5.57 0.13
N ILE A 41 6.09 -4.82 -0.96
CA ILE A 41 4.99 -3.90 -1.25
C ILE A 41 4.04 -4.61 -2.22
N PRO A 42 2.86 -5.07 -1.74
CA PRO A 42 1.93 -5.84 -2.56
C PRO A 42 1.05 -4.93 -3.42
N MET A 43 0.74 -5.41 -4.61
CA MET A 43 -0.26 -4.85 -5.50
C MET A 43 -1.18 -5.96 -5.99
N LEU A 44 -2.49 -5.71 -6.02
CA LEU A 44 -3.48 -6.56 -6.66
C LEU A 44 -4.12 -5.81 -7.81
N GLU A 45 -4.07 -6.38 -9.00
CA GLU A 45 -4.85 -5.93 -10.14
C GLU A 45 -6.19 -6.64 -10.14
N ILE A 46 -7.28 -5.89 -10.37
CA ILE A 46 -8.65 -6.42 -10.48
C ILE A 46 -9.28 -5.89 -11.75
N GLY A 47 -9.82 -6.78 -12.56
CA GLY A 47 -10.47 -6.46 -13.82
C GLY A 47 -9.62 -6.84 -15.03
N THR A 48 -10.27 -6.83 -16.20
CA THR A 48 -9.68 -7.27 -17.48
C THR A 48 -9.54 -6.14 -18.50
N GLY A 49 -10.01 -4.93 -18.14
CA GLY A 49 -9.99 -3.77 -19.03
C GLY A 49 -8.58 -3.22 -19.28
N ASP A 50 -8.45 -2.44 -20.36
CA ASP A 50 -7.18 -1.84 -20.78
C ASP A 50 -6.84 -0.55 -20.00
N THR A 51 -7.88 0.15 -19.50
CA THR A 51 -7.68 1.38 -18.73
C THR A 51 -7.30 1.06 -17.29
N CYS A 52 -6.08 1.41 -16.88
CA CYS A 52 -5.61 1.18 -15.52
C CYS A 52 -5.84 2.39 -14.63
N ILE A 53 -6.43 2.16 -13.44
CA ILE A 53 -6.63 3.16 -12.39
C ILE A 53 -5.92 2.66 -11.13
N PHE A 54 -5.06 3.50 -10.57
CA PHE A 54 -4.34 3.19 -9.33
C PHE A 54 -5.15 3.64 -8.10
N CYS A 55 -5.39 2.72 -7.18
CA CYS A 55 -5.95 2.97 -5.85
C CYS A 55 -4.84 2.70 -4.83
N VAL A 56 -4.35 3.75 -4.19
CA VAL A 56 -3.13 3.68 -3.37
C VAL A 56 -3.39 4.23 -1.98
N ALA A 57 -2.97 3.50 -0.93
CA ALA A 57 -3.10 3.90 0.46
C ALA A 57 -1.85 3.56 1.28
N GLY A 58 -1.83 3.99 2.55
CA GLY A 58 -0.79 3.62 3.51
C GLY A 58 0.60 4.18 3.18
N PHE A 59 0.69 5.42 2.72
CA PHE A 59 1.95 6.12 2.53
C PHE A 59 2.64 6.46 3.84
N SER A 60 1.85 6.80 4.83
CA SER A 60 2.28 7.16 6.18
C SER A 60 1.91 6.07 7.18
N GLY A 61 2.70 5.88 8.22
CA GLY A 61 2.37 4.93 9.27
C GLY A 61 1.03 5.23 9.95
N VAL A 62 0.70 6.51 10.15
CA VAL A 62 -0.57 6.96 10.75
C VAL A 62 -1.80 6.66 9.88
N ASP A 63 -1.61 6.38 8.60
CA ASP A 63 -2.71 6.08 7.65
C ASP A 63 -3.10 4.59 7.63
N TRP A 64 -2.70 3.82 8.63
CA TRP A 64 -2.95 2.36 8.69
C TRP A 64 -4.43 1.98 8.51
N MET A 65 -5.36 2.80 9.01
CA MET A 65 -6.80 2.56 8.81
C MET A 65 -7.20 2.60 7.33
N MET A 66 -6.58 3.47 6.52
CA MET A 66 -6.84 3.54 5.08
C MET A 66 -6.33 2.28 4.36
N SER A 67 -5.20 1.73 4.80
CA SER A 67 -4.69 0.43 4.31
C SER A 67 -5.68 -0.70 4.57
N ASP A 68 -6.20 -0.78 5.79
CA ASP A 68 -7.19 -1.78 6.19
C ASP A 68 -8.48 -1.63 5.37
N ARG A 69 -9.00 -0.40 5.24
CA ARG A 69 -10.22 -0.12 4.49
C ARG A 69 -10.09 -0.42 3.01
N LEU A 70 -8.97 -0.03 2.39
CA LEU A 70 -8.74 -0.35 0.98
C LEU A 70 -8.65 -1.86 0.75
N THR A 71 -8.06 -2.61 1.70
CA THR A 71 -8.04 -4.08 1.65
C THR A 71 -9.45 -4.67 1.75
N GLU A 72 -10.29 -4.18 2.65
CA GLU A 72 -11.68 -4.61 2.80
C GLU A 72 -12.50 -4.35 1.53
N VAL A 73 -12.40 -3.13 0.97
CA VAL A 73 -13.04 -2.76 -0.30
C VAL A 73 -12.56 -3.66 -1.45
N THR A 74 -11.28 -4.01 -1.47
CA THR A 74 -10.69 -4.91 -2.46
C THR A 74 -11.35 -6.30 -2.41
N MET A 75 -11.54 -6.84 -1.21
CA MET A 75 -12.22 -8.13 -1.01
C MET A 75 -13.68 -8.08 -1.47
N GLU A 76 -14.37 -6.99 -1.15
CA GLU A 76 -15.75 -6.78 -1.57
C GLU A 76 -15.90 -6.64 -3.08
N LEU A 77 -15.02 -5.89 -3.74
CA LEU A 77 -14.99 -5.75 -5.19
C LEU A 77 -14.79 -7.10 -5.90
N CYS A 78 -13.87 -7.94 -5.41
CA CYS A 78 -13.67 -9.28 -5.97
C CYS A 78 -14.93 -10.13 -5.86
N ARG A 79 -15.60 -10.10 -4.70
CA ARG A 79 -16.85 -10.83 -4.47
C ARG A 79 -17.98 -10.31 -5.37
N ASN A 80 -18.13 -9.00 -5.46
CA ASN A 80 -19.18 -8.37 -6.27
C ASN A 80 -18.97 -8.65 -7.77
N TYR A 81 -17.73 -8.69 -8.24
CA TYR A 81 -17.41 -9.08 -9.61
C TYR A 81 -17.82 -10.53 -9.90
N GLU A 82 -17.46 -11.47 -9.00
CA GLU A 82 -17.82 -12.90 -9.15
C GLU A 82 -19.33 -13.12 -9.13
N CYS A 83 -20.05 -12.44 -8.23
CA CYS A 83 -21.50 -12.59 -8.07
C CYS A 83 -22.31 -11.78 -9.09
N GLY A 84 -21.70 -10.92 -9.89
CA GLY A 84 -22.41 -10.00 -10.78
C GLY A 84 -23.25 -8.96 -10.03
N TRP A 85 -22.85 -8.57 -8.83
CA TRP A 85 -23.62 -7.65 -7.99
C TRP A 85 -23.46 -6.19 -8.43
N MET A 86 -24.50 -5.42 -8.15
CA MET A 86 -24.53 -3.98 -8.40
C MET A 86 -24.12 -3.21 -7.14
N VAL A 87 -23.35 -2.15 -7.31
CA VAL A 87 -23.06 -1.17 -6.27
C VAL A 87 -24.03 0.00 -6.43
N LYS A 88 -24.66 0.43 -5.33
CA LYS A 88 -25.65 1.53 -5.29
C LYS A 88 -26.78 1.38 -6.33
N GLU A 89 -27.23 0.16 -6.60
CA GLU A 89 -28.34 -0.16 -7.51
C GLU A 89 -28.15 0.23 -8.99
N PHE A 90 -27.05 0.95 -9.33
CA PHE A 90 -26.85 1.48 -10.69
C PHE A 90 -25.58 0.96 -11.37
N TYR A 91 -24.56 0.54 -10.61
CA TYR A 91 -23.25 0.19 -11.17
C TYR A 91 -23.01 -1.32 -11.07
N GLU A 92 -23.05 -1.99 -12.22
CA GLU A 92 -22.63 -3.38 -12.31
C GLU A 92 -21.10 -3.46 -12.25
N VAL A 93 -20.59 -4.00 -11.14
CA VAL A 93 -19.14 -4.09 -10.87
C VAL A 93 -18.42 -4.85 -11.98
N LYS A 94 -19.05 -5.92 -12.49
CA LYS A 94 -18.47 -6.72 -13.58
C LYS A 94 -18.27 -5.89 -14.84
N LYS A 95 -19.27 -5.16 -15.32
CA LYS A 95 -19.14 -4.32 -16.53
C LYS A 95 -18.08 -3.23 -16.36
N LEU A 96 -18.00 -2.63 -15.18
CA LEU A 96 -16.99 -1.62 -14.88
C LEU A 96 -15.58 -2.22 -15.00
N LEU A 97 -15.34 -3.36 -14.37
CA LEU A 97 -14.03 -4.00 -14.30
C LEU A 97 -13.68 -4.80 -15.57
N ASP A 98 -14.64 -5.12 -16.43
CA ASP A 98 -14.38 -5.66 -17.78
C ASP A 98 -13.81 -4.58 -18.73
N THR A 99 -14.08 -3.29 -18.45
CA THR A 99 -13.55 -2.15 -19.23
C THR A 99 -12.39 -1.42 -18.54
N THR A 100 -12.27 -1.58 -17.25
CA THR A 100 -11.27 -0.90 -16.41
C THR A 100 -10.52 -1.91 -15.56
N ARG A 101 -9.25 -1.65 -15.30
CA ARG A 101 -8.42 -2.42 -14.38
C ARG A 101 -8.04 -1.56 -13.19
N LEU A 102 -8.34 -2.01 -11.98
CA LEU A 102 -7.92 -1.36 -10.75
C LEU A 102 -6.58 -1.96 -10.28
N CYS A 103 -5.58 -1.12 -10.14
CA CYS A 103 -4.26 -1.47 -9.58
C CYS A 103 -4.23 -1.02 -8.11
N ILE A 104 -4.48 -1.94 -7.20
CA ILE A 104 -4.70 -1.64 -5.78
C ILE A 104 -3.42 -1.90 -4.99
N ILE A 105 -2.92 -0.86 -4.31
CA ILE A 105 -1.74 -0.89 -3.45
C ILE A 105 -2.18 -0.40 -2.06
N PRO A 106 -2.66 -1.28 -1.18
CA PRO A 106 -3.26 -0.84 0.09
C PRO A 106 -2.25 -0.38 1.11
N VAL A 107 -0.98 -0.79 1.01
CA VAL A 107 0.06 -0.40 1.96
C VAL A 107 1.37 -0.13 1.22
N VAL A 108 1.65 1.15 1.00
CA VAL A 108 2.89 1.61 0.35
C VAL A 108 4.07 1.57 1.33
N ASN A 109 3.82 1.94 2.57
CA ASN A 109 4.82 1.99 3.64
C ASN A 109 4.54 0.93 4.73
N PRO A 110 4.87 -0.34 4.45
CA PRO A 110 4.61 -1.42 5.41
C PRO A 110 5.44 -1.30 6.69
N ASP A 111 6.59 -0.61 6.65
CA ASP A 111 7.40 -0.35 7.84
C ASP A 111 6.68 0.62 8.78
N GLY A 112 6.18 1.74 8.25
CA GLY A 112 5.42 2.71 9.03
C GLY A 112 4.12 2.12 9.57
N TYR A 113 3.42 1.31 8.77
CA TYR A 113 2.23 0.58 9.20
C TYR A 113 2.51 -0.26 10.45
N GLU A 114 3.56 -1.08 10.43
CA GLU A 114 3.94 -1.94 11.56
C GLU A 114 4.41 -1.13 12.78
N ILE A 115 5.16 -0.04 12.55
CA ILE A 115 5.63 0.81 13.66
C ILE A 115 4.45 1.46 14.39
N CYS A 116 3.49 2.03 13.65
CA CYS A 116 2.31 2.65 14.26
C CYS A 116 1.43 1.64 15.02
N ARG A 117 1.33 0.41 14.52
CA ARG A 117 0.48 -0.62 15.12
C ARG A 117 1.13 -1.36 16.27
N ARG A 118 2.44 -1.63 16.18
CA ARG A 118 3.15 -2.56 17.07
C ARG A 118 4.40 -1.96 17.72
N GLY A 119 4.64 -0.67 17.47
CA GLY A 119 5.78 0.05 18.00
C GLY A 119 7.09 -0.26 17.28
N TYR A 120 8.16 0.41 17.70
CA TYR A 120 9.50 0.27 17.13
C TYR A 120 10.10 -1.15 17.25
N GLY A 121 9.53 -2.00 18.13
CA GLY A 121 9.91 -3.41 18.22
C GLY A 121 9.66 -4.19 16.93
N ALA A 122 8.71 -3.75 16.11
CA ALA A 122 8.37 -4.36 14.83
C ALA A 122 9.44 -4.16 13.75
N VAL A 123 10.35 -3.20 13.91
CA VAL A 123 11.46 -2.98 12.96
C VAL A 123 12.43 -4.14 13.05
N ARG A 124 12.68 -4.82 11.93
CA ARG A 124 13.53 -6.03 11.83
C ARG A 124 15.00 -5.68 11.95
N ASN A 125 15.44 -4.64 11.24
CA ASN A 125 16.83 -4.18 11.28
C ASN A 125 17.16 -3.52 12.64
N PRO A 126 18.10 -4.05 13.43
CA PRO A 126 18.41 -3.54 14.77
C PRO A 126 19.00 -2.13 14.75
N ILE A 127 19.74 -1.76 13.70
CA ILE A 127 20.34 -0.43 13.54
C ILE A 127 19.23 0.61 13.33
N PHE A 128 18.30 0.34 12.43
CA PHE A 128 17.15 1.23 12.20
C PHE A 128 16.26 1.35 13.43
N ARG A 129 16.02 0.22 14.11
CA ARG A 129 15.24 0.21 15.37
C ARG A 129 15.86 1.12 16.42
N GLN A 130 17.18 1.02 16.63
CA GLN A 130 17.90 1.87 17.58
C GLN A 130 17.83 3.35 17.18
N MET A 131 18.11 3.65 15.92
CA MET A 131 18.08 5.01 15.36
C MET A 131 16.70 5.65 15.55
N LEU A 132 15.61 4.92 15.29
CA LEU A 132 14.26 5.44 15.40
C LEU A 132 13.85 5.67 16.87
N LYS A 133 14.23 4.77 17.78
CA LYS A 133 13.99 4.95 19.23
C LYS A 133 14.66 6.20 19.80
N MET A 134 15.80 6.61 19.23
CA MET A 134 16.52 7.83 19.67
C MET A 134 15.81 9.12 19.24
N GLN A 135 14.83 9.06 18.31
CA GLN A 135 14.10 10.25 17.85
C GLN A 135 12.99 10.67 18.81
N ASP A 136 12.61 9.83 19.75
CA ASP A 136 11.57 10.06 20.77
C ASP A 136 10.21 10.49 20.18
N ILE A 137 9.87 9.95 19.00
CA ILE A 137 8.57 10.19 18.34
C ILE A 137 7.60 9.12 18.81
N PRO A 138 6.38 9.47 19.28
CA PRO A 138 5.35 8.48 19.57
C PRO A 138 5.03 7.62 18.33
N CYS A 139 4.86 6.30 18.55
CA CYS A 139 4.65 5.39 17.43
C CYS A 139 3.36 5.69 16.64
N ASP A 140 2.32 6.16 17.32
CA ASP A 140 1.03 6.56 16.74
C ASP A 140 1.09 7.87 15.95
N GLU A 141 2.17 8.64 16.07
CA GLU A 141 2.46 9.85 15.28
C GLU A 141 3.50 9.59 14.17
N PHE A 142 3.97 8.36 14.03
CA PHE A 142 5.09 8.04 13.15
C PHE A 142 4.69 7.99 11.67
N VAL A 143 5.18 8.96 10.88
CA VAL A 143 4.84 9.13 9.46
C VAL A 143 5.87 8.56 8.48
N CYS A 144 7.02 8.09 8.97
CA CYS A 144 8.16 7.69 8.13
C CYS A 144 8.19 6.17 7.89
N ASN A 145 9.13 5.73 7.06
CA ASN A 145 9.51 4.31 6.93
C ASN A 145 10.59 3.94 7.97
N ALA A 146 11.06 2.69 7.96
CA ALA A 146 12.06 2.20 8.92
C ALA A 146 13.39 2.97 8.88
N ARG A 147 13.70 3.70 7.81
CA ARG A 147 14.88 4.55 7.70
C ARG A 147 14.65 6.00 8.14
N GLY A 148 13.47 6.33 8.67
CA GLY A 148 13.12 7.69 9.08
C GLY A 148 12.84 8.64 7.89
N MET A 149 12.48 8.10 6.73
CA MET A 149 12.14 8.87 5.53
C MET A 149 10.63 8.89 5.34
N ASN A 150 10.06 10.07 5.07
CA ASN A 150 8.65 10.17 4.71
C ASN A 150 8.48 9.93 3.21
N PRO A 151 7.81 8.84 2.77
CA PRO A 151 7.67 8.51 1.35
C PRO A 151 6.89 9.55 0.56
N VAL A 152 5.90 10.21 1.18
CA VAL A 152 5.09 11.27 0.53
C VAL A 152 5.95 12.46 0.12
N LEU A 153 6.85 12.88 1.01
CA LEU A 153 7.73 14.04 0.78
C LEU A 153 8.98 13.70 -0.05
N ASN A 154 9.11 12.45 -0.45
CA ASN A 154 10.29 11.98 -1.21
C ASN A 154 10.07 11.93 -2.72
N PHE A 155 8.86 12.19 -3.21
CA PHE A 155 8.61 12.36 -4.65
C PHE A 155 9.34 13.59 -5.19
N PRO A 156 9.88 13.55 -6.43
CA PRO A 156 10.62 14.67 -7.00
C PRO A 156 9.87 16.00 -7.01
N THR A 157 8.56 15.96 -7.21
CA THR A 157 7.66 17.13 -7.22
C THR A 157 7.40 17.73 -5.84
N SER A 158 7.47 16.91 -4.79
CA SER A 158 7.19 17.31 -3.40
C SER A 158 8.46 17.49 -2.57
N PHE A 159 9.62 17.20 -3.17
CA PHE A 159 10.88 17.22 -2.45
C PHE A 159 11.36 18.64 -2.17
N SER A 160 11.61 18.94 -0.89
CA SER A 160 12.23 20.20 -0.48
C SER A 160 13.61 19.93 0.12
N SER A 161 14.65 20.41 -0.55
CA SER A 161 16.05 20.28 -0.09
C SER A 161 16.36 21.10 1.17
N ARG A 162 15.52 22.08 1.52
CA ARG A 162 15.79 23.02 2.64
C ARG A 162 15.77 22.37 4.04
N LYS A 163 15.17 21.21 4.18
CA LYS A 163 15.00 20.54 5.48
C LYS A 163 15.81 19.25 5.66
N LYS A 164 16.51 18.77 4.62
CA LYS A 164 17.14 17.42 4.65
C LYS A 164 18.46 17.41 3.90
N ILE A 165 19.53 17.74 4.60
CA ILE A 165 20.88 17.90 4.05
C ILE A 165 21.43 16.65 3.34
N HIS A 166 20.85 15.46 3.54
CA HIS A 166 21.38 14.20 2.99
C HIS A 166 20.34 13.31 2.28
N GLN A 167 19.13 13.80 2.02
CA GLN A 167 18.14 13.02 1.29
C GLN A 167 18.00 13.55 -0.14
N GLN A 168 18.08 12.63 -1.11
CA GLN A 168 17.80 12.91 -2.52
C GLN A 168 16.34 12.58 -2.84
N PRO A 169 15.71 13.24 -3.83
CA PRO A 169 14.39 12.85 -4.31
C PRO A 169 14.43 11.41 -4.81
N ALA A 170 13.32 10.70 -4.63
CA ALA A 170 13.17 9.28 -4.98
C ALA A 170 14.24 8.35 -4.35
N SER A 171 14.74 8.68 -3.16
CA SER A 171 15.69 7.84 -2.43
C SER A 171 15.00 6.77 -1.55
N ALA A 172 13.73 6.97 -1.19
CA ALA A 172 12.93 5.96 -0.50
C ALA A 172 12.58 4.81 -1.44
N ASN A 173 12.73 3.58 -0.95
CA ASN A 173 12.41 2.38 -1.74
C ASN A 173 10.95 2.35 -2.17
N GLU A 174 10.05 2.74 -1.29
CA GLU A 174 8.62 2.84 -1.47
C GLU A 174 8.27 3.83 -2.62
N THR A 175 8.86 5.02 -2.57
CA THR A 175 8.68 6.06 -3.60
C THR A 175 9.19 5.57 -4.95
N ARG A 176 10.36 4.92 -5.00
CA ARG A 176 10.91 4.35 -6.25
C ARG A 176 10.03 3.24 -6.80
N ALA A 177 9.47 2.40 -5.94
CA ALA A 177 8.56 1.34 -6.37
C ALA A 177 7.32 1.91 -7.06
N LEU A 178 6.72 2.96 -6.48
CA LEU A 178 5.56 3.63 -7.07
C LEU A 178 5.90 4.35 -8.39
N ILE A 179 6.98 5.11 -8.44
CA ILE A 179 7.41 5.79 -9.68
C ILE A 179 7.58 4.77 -10.80
N ARG A 180 8.24 3.64 -10.52
CA ARG A 180 8.47 2.59 -11.52
C ARG A 180 7.17 1.98 -12.02
N ILE A 181 6.24 1.64 -11.12
CA ILE A 181 4.98 1.03 -11.53
C ILE A 181 4.10 2.00 -12.30
N PHE A 182 4.06 3.28 -11.93
CA PHE A 182 3.32 4.30 -12.66
C PHE A 182 3.87 4.52 -14.07
N GLN A 183 5.20 4.47 -14.24
CA GLN A 183 5.84 4.54 -15.56
C GLN A 183 5.53 3.31 -16.41
N GLU A 184 5.53 2.10 -15.82
CA GLU A 184 5.21 0.84 -16.49
C GLU A 184 3.80 0.86 -17.07
N TYR A 185 2.82 1.41 -16.35
CA TYR A 185 1.41 1.49 -16.78
C TYR A 185 1.05 2.76 -17.58
N GLY A 186 2.03 3.58 -17.94
CA GLY A 186 1.83 4.77 -18.76
C GLY A 186 1.15 5.95 -18.04
N GLY A 187 1.09 5.93 -16.73
CA GLY A 187 0.71 7.08 -15.88
C GLY A 187 -0.70 7.65 -16.10
N ARG A 188 -1.65 6.89 -16.62
CA ARG A 188 -3.03 7.36 -16.84
C ARG A 188 -3.91 6.97 -15.65
N GLY A 189 -4.31 7.98 -14.88
CA GLY A 189 -5.29 7.87 -13.78
C GLY A 189 -4.67 7.41 -12.44
N LEU A 190 -4.54 8.35 -11.51
CA LEU A 190 -4.27 8.13 -10.10
C LEU A 190 -5.50 8.58 -9.30
N LEU A 191 -6.01 7.71 -8.44
CA LEU A 191 -7.04 8.01 -7.42
C LEU A 191 -6.48 7.76 -6.03
#